data_eb8321352aef067e6a66d900a6459f75
#
_entry.id   eb8321352aef067e6a66d900a6459f75
#
_cell.length_a   1.000
_cell.length_b   1.000
_cell.length_c   1.000
_cell.angle_alpha   90.00
_cell.angle_beta   90.00
_cell.angle_gamma   90.00
#
_symmetry.space_group_name_H-M   'P 1'
#
loop_
_entity.id
_entity.type
_entity.pdbx_description
1 polymer ?
#
loop_
_entity_poly.entity_id
_entity_poly.type
_entity_poly.pdbx_seq_one_letter_code
_entity_poly.pdbx_strand_id
1 'polypeptide(L)'
;MSDFRTKPFPKAAVLELTYRCNHRCKFCSCPWEAPDSTYPKGQELDIEEWKRCVDILYEKGVVSFSITGGEALLKDGFEEIIRYIRREGDRRGLNHPIVLISNGLQMKEEYLKLFLDMNVHLSMSLPGYNTFQEHTGVDNADGVLYWFRKANEMGLSTTVNITVTRRNYDELFETISAGLINGASDVLLNRFLPGGRGLSYLPDLLLSPSQINGMLRTAEEVLSYARRYAHLGTEIPYCAIQHPEKLERVKVGYQCAAVKNFFVIDPSGQIRTCNHSPRVVGHIFQKPLITDTDYWNLFATADYKPEACGGCKMVSLCDCGCREVANILHGNPKGVDTSAIQYSIKQN
;
A
#
# COMPACT_ATOMS: atom_id res chain seq x y z
N MET A 1 -2.62 -7.73 -38.32
CA MET A 1 -2.10 -6.62 -37.50
C MET A 1 -3.22 -6.21 -36.55
N SER A 2 -3.24 -6.74 -35.35
CA SER A 2 -4.28 -6.44 -34.35
C SER A 2 -3.99 -5.05 -33.78
N ASP A 3 -4.94 -4.17 -33.90
CA ASP A 3 -4.99 -2.83 -33.39
C ASP A 3 -4.84 -2.89 -31.85
N PHE A 4 -3.64 -2.67 -31.34
CA PHE A 4 -3.37 -2.53 -29.91
C PHE A 4 -3.98 -1.20 -29.44
N ARG A 5 -5.27 -1.22 -29.11
CA ARG A 5 -5.90 -0.17 -28.32
C ARG A 5 -5.18 -0.16 -26.99
N THR A 6 -4.23 0.74 -26.84
CA THR A 6 -3.54 0.98 -25.58
C THR A 6 -4.59 1.23 -24.50
N LYS A 7 -4.65 0.31 -23.52
CA LYS A 7 -5.52 0.54 -22.35
C LYS A 7 -5.13 1.89 -21.75
N PRO A 8 -6.10 2.70 -21.30
CA PRO A 8 -5.79 3.98 -20.66
C PRO A 8 -4.93 3.73 -19.41
N PHE A 9 -4.08 4.69 -19.08
CA PHE A 9 -3.33 4.67 -17.83
C PHE A 9 -4.27 4.55 -16.63
N PRO A 10 -3.84 3.91 -15.52
CA PRO A 10 -4.61 3.88 -14.29
C PRO A 10 -4.97 5.29 -13.82
N LYS A 11 -6.11 5.42 -13.14
CA LYS A 11 -6.60 6.71 -12.65
C LYS A 11 -5.93 7.21 -11.38
N ALA A 12 -5.18 6.35 -10.70
CA ALA A 12 -4.43 6.72 -9.51
C ALA A 12 -2.92 6.47 -9.70
N ALA A 13 -2.11 7.35 -9.12
CA ALA A 13 -0.66 7.18 -9.00
C ALA A 13 -0.22 7.27 -7.55
N VAL A 14 0.72 6.43 -7.16
CA VAL A 14 1.44 6.53 -5.89
C VAL A 14 2.78 7.19 -6.17
N LEU A 15 3.07 8.29 -5.49
CA LEU A 15 4.32 9.02 -5.57
C LEU A 15 5.16 8.72 -4.33
N GLU A 16 6.28 8.05 -4.52
CA GLU A 16 7.26 7.80 -3.47
C GLU A 16 8.29 8.92 -3.50
N LEU A 17 8.13 9.94 -2.66
CA LEU A 17 8.86 11.22 -2.81
C LEU A 17 10.35 11.13 -2.48
N THR A 18 10.77 10.18 -1.64
CA THR A 18 12.16 10.04 -1.18
C THR A 18 12.48 8.59 -0.80
N TYR A 19 13.73 8.19 -0.95
CA TYR A 19 14.25 6.92 -0.44
C TYR A 19 14.52 6.97 1.07
N ARG A 20 14.63 8.18 1.66
CA ARG A 20 14.97 8.37 3.07
C ARG A 20 13.79 7.98 3.96
N CYS A 21 14.08 7.31 5.07
CA CYS A 21 13.12 6.99 6.11
C CYS A 21 13.79 7.08 7.48
N ASN A 22 13.08 7.62 8.46
CA ASN A 22 13.49 7.73 9.86
C ASN A 22 13.05 6.53 10.72
N HIS A 23 12.37 5.54 10.12
CA HIS A 23 12.09 4.22 10.71
C HIS A 23 12.94 3.13 10.06
N ARG A 24 13.08 1.99 10.77
CA ARG A 24 13.78 0.80 10.28
C ARG A 24 12.87 -0.44 10.36
N CYS A 25 11.61 -0.27 9.86
CA CYS A 25 10.58 -1.29 9.99
C CYS A 25 11.04 -2.65 9.45
N LYS A 26 10.92 -3.69 10.30
CA LYS A 26 11.27 -5.07 9.92
C LYS A 26 10.41 -5.58 8.76
N PHE A 27 9.18 -5.11 8.64
CA PHE A 27 8.22 -5.48 7.59
C PHE A 27 8.26 -4.58 6.34
N CYS A 28 9.22 -3.63 6.26
CA CYS A 28 9.30 -2.70 5.14
C CYS A 28 9.42 -3.44 3.81
N SER A 29 8.51 -3.15 2.87
CA SER A 29 8.47 -3.78 1.55
C SER A 29 9.15 -2.96 0.46
N CYS A 30 9.71 -1.78 0.79
CA CYS A 30 10.43 -0.96 -0.19
C CYS A 30 11.56 -1.76 -0.85
N PRO A 31 11.57 -1.91 -2.19
CA PRO A 31 12.50 -2.82 -2.85
C PRO A 31 13.98 -2.42 -2.68
N TRP A 32 14.26 -1.14 -2.51
CA TRP A 32 15.61 -0.65 -2.23
C TRP A 32 16.12 -0.95 -0.81
N GLU A 33 15.26 -1.47 0.06
CA GLU A 33 15.61 -1.89 1.43
C GLU A 33 15.80 -3.41 1.53
N ALA A 34 15.66 -4.14 0.42
CA ALA A 34 15.90 -5.59 0.42
C ALA A 34 17.36 -5.90 0.75
N PRO A 35 17.65 -7.03 1.42
CA PRO A 35 19.01 -7.51 1.57
C PRO A 35 19.63 -7.72 0.17
N ASP A 36 20.86 -7.28 0.00
CA ASP A 36 21.61 -7.35 -1.28
C ASP A 36 20.83 -6.73 -2.47
N SER A 37 20.07 -5.66 -2.20
CA SER A 37 19.21 -5.03 -3.19
C SER A 37 20.00 -4.56 -4.42
N THR A 38 19.57 -5.02 -5.59
CA THR A 38 20.03 -4.54 -6.90
C THR A 38 19.07 -3.50 -7.48
N TYR A 39 18.14 -2.97 -6.67
CA TYR A 39 17.21 -1.94 -7.12
C TYR A 39 17.96 -0.71 -7.66
N PRO A 40 17.68 -0.26 -8.88
CA PRO A 40 18.44 0.80 -9.53
C PRO A 40 18.06 2.18 -8.98
N LYS A 41 18.51 2.51 -7.75
CA LYS A 41 18.30 3.86 -7.18
C LYS A 41 18.94 4.91 -8.09
N GLY A 42 18.12 5.85 -8.55
CA GLY A 42 18.59 7.06 -9.22
C GLY A 42 18.72 8.25 -8.25
N GLN A 43 19.09 9.40 -8.81
CA GLN A 43 19.00 10.67 -8.10
C GLN A 43 17.53 10.99 -7.83
N GLU A 44 17.21 11.41 -6.61
CA GLU A 44 15.84 11.82 -6.27
C GLU A 44 15.44 13.06 -7.07
N LEU A 45 14.22 13.06 -7.59
CA LEU A 45 13.63 14.22 -8.25
C LEU A 45 13.60 15.42 -7.31
N ASP A 46 13.95 16.59 -7.82
CA ASP A 46 13.75 17.87 -7.14
C ASP A 46 12.27 18.32 -7.18
N ILE A 47 11.97 19.47 -6.61
CA ILE A 47 10.58 19.98 -6.54
C ILE A 47 10.02 20.27 -7.93
N GLU A 48 10.81 20.88 -8.82
CA GLU A 48 10.37 21.23 -10.16
C GLU A 48 10.18 20.00 -11.03
N GLU A 49 11.01 18.99 -10.85
CA GLU A 49 10.85 17.70 -11.50
C GLU A 49 9.59 16.98 -11.01
N TRP A 50 9.29 17.02 -9.71
CA TRP A 50 8.02 16.48 -9.17
C TRP A 50 6.80 17.22 -9.74
N LYS A 51 6.84 18.55 -9.87
CA LYS A 51 5.76 19.32 -10.52
C LYS A 51 5.56 18.87 -11.97
N ARG A 52 6.65 18.75 -12.74
CA ARG A 52 6.58 18.22 -14.12
C ARG A 52 6.02 16.80 -14.17
N CYS A 53 6.41 15.95 -13.21
CA CYS A 53 5.86 14.60 -13.09
C CYS A 53 4.33 14.64 -12.90
N VAL A 54 3.85 15.48 -11.99
CA VAL A 54 2.40 15.68 -11.72
C VAL A 54 1.68 16.16 -12.99
N ASP A 55 2.24 17.10 -13.74
CA ASP A 55 1.64 17.58 -15.01
C ASP A 55 1.49 16.44 -16.01
N ILE A 56 2.54 15.66 -16.22
CA ILE A 56 2.51 14.49 -17.12
C ILE A 56 1.43 13.49 -16.67
N LEU A 57 1.33 13.24 -15.37
CA LEU A 57 0.34 12.31 -14.81
C LEU A 57 -1.09 12.81 -15.06
N TYR A 58 -1.38 14.10 -14.85
CA TYR A 58 -2.67 14.70 -15.18
C TYR A 58 -2.98 14.60 -16.69
N GLU A 59 -1.99 14.85 -17.58
CA GLU A 59 -2.13 14.69 -19.02
C GLU A 59 -2.45 13.24 -19.41
N LYS A 60 -1.94 12.25 -18.66
CA LYS A 60 -2.26 10.82 -18.85
C LYS A 60 -3.61 10.42 -18.25
N GLY A 61 -4.32 11.35 -17.64
CA GLY A 61 -5.65 11.14 -17.06
C GLY A 61 -5.65 10.54 -15.68
N VAL A 62 -4.52 10.62 -14.94
CA VAL A 62 -4.48 10.36 -13.51
C VAL A 62 -5.29 11.46 -12.80
N VAL A 63 -6.09 11.07 -11.81
CA VAL A 63 -6.97 11.99 -11.08
C VAL A 63 -6.82 11.88 -9.56
N SER A 64 -6.14 10.85 -9.08
CA SER A 64 -5.95 10.57 -7.66
C SER A 64 -4.48 10.29 -7.35
N PHE A 65 -4.00 10.84 -6.23
CA PHE A 65 -2.61 10.72 -5.81
C PHE A 65 -2.51 10.19 -4.38
N SER A 66 -1.67 9.17 -4.20
CA SER A 66 -1.20 8.75 -2.88
C SER A 66 0.26 9.12 -2.74
N ILE A 67 0.61 9.75 -1.63
CA ILE A 67 1.96 10.25 -1.35
C ILE A 67 2.58 9.37 -0.26
N THR A 68 3.77 8.87 -0.53
CA THR A 68 4.53 8.01 0.38
C THR A 68 6.04 8.10 0.04
N GLY A 69 6.80 7.04 0.23
CA GLY A 69 8.22 6.93 -0.08
C GLY A 69 8.90 6.01 0.92
N GLY A 70 10.07 6.38 1.38
CA GLY A 70 10.56 5.97 2.69
C GLY A 70 9.65 6.62 3.73
N GLU A 71 9.88 7.91 4.04
CA GLU A 71 8.93 8.76 4.78
C GLU A 71 8.77 10.08 4.01
N ALA A 72 7.57 10.32 3.51
CA ALA A 72 7.28 11.48 2.65
C ALA A 72 7.59 12.84 3.32
N LEU A 73 7.36 12.93 4.65
CA LEU A 73 7.61 14.16 5.42
C LEU A 73 9.10 14.51 5.54
N LEU A 74 10.02 13.64 5.12
CA LEU A 74 11.45 13.93 5.03
C LEU A 74 11.85 14.54 3.68
N LYS A 75 10.92 14.66 2.72
CA LYS A 75 11.19 15.30 1.44
C LYS A 75 11.20 16.82 1.62
N ASP A 76 12.33 17.42 1.31
CA ASP A 76 12.42 18.87 1.26
C ASP A 76 11.44 19.42 0.22
N GLY A 77 10.64 20.43 0.57
CA GLY A 77 9.60 20.96 -0.30
C GLY A 77 8.33 20.12 -0.39
N PHE A 78 8.12 19.12 0.50
CA PHE A 78 6.91 18.32 0.57
C PHE A 78 5.62 19.15 0.50
N GLU A 79 5.52 20.23 1.29
CA GLU A 79 4.34 21.09 1.31
C GLU A 79 4.06 21.73 -0.06
N GLU A 80 5.10 22.10 -0.79
CA GLU A 80 4.98 22.72 -2.11
C GLU A 80 4.44 21.72 -3.14
N ILE A 81 4.89 20.47 -3.07
CA ILE A 81 4.36 19.39 -3.94
C ILE A 81 2.87 19.17 -3.67
N ILE A 82 2.44 19.09 -2.40
CA ILE A 82 1.03 18.92 -2.03
C ILE A 82 0.17 20.08 -2.56
N ARG A 83 0.62 21.34 -2.34
CA ARG A 83 -0.08 22.52 -2.85
C ARG A 83 -0.14 22.54 -4.38
N TYR A 84 0.91 22.09 -5.04
CA TYR A 84 0.94 22.00 -6.50
C TYR A 84 -0.10 21.00 -7.02
N ILE A 85 -0.12 19.77 -6.48
CA ILE A 85 -1.09 18.75 -6.87
C ILE A 85 -2.53 19.29 -6.70
N ARG A 86 -2.84 19.92 -5.56
CA ARG A 86 -4.17 20.47 -5.31
C ARG A 86 -4.52 21.56 -6.31
N ARG A 87 -3.66 22.56 -6.47
CA ARG A 87 -3.87 23.67 -7.41
C ARG A 87 -4.12 23.19 -8.85
N GLU A 88 -3.31 22.25 -9.33
CA GLU A 88 -3.45 21.71 -10.68
C GLU A 88 -4.68 20.80 -10.81
N GLY A 89 -5.08 20.12 -9.74
CA GLY A 89 -6.35 19.39 -9.67
C GLY A 89 -7.54 20.33 -9.78
N ASP A 90 -7.58 21.39 -8.96
CA ASP A 90 -8.68 22.37 -8.94
C ASP A 90 -8.86 23.05 -10.31
N ARG A 91 -7.76 23.40 -10.98
CA ARG A 91 -7.80 23.93 -12.36
C ARG A 91 -8.46 22.99 -13.37
N ARG A 92 -8.44 21.68 -13.09
CA ARG A 92 -9.05 20.63 -13.92
C ARG A 92 -10.43 20.18 -13.41
N GLY A 93 -10.96 20.85 -12.41
CA GLY A 93 -12.23 20.48 -11.76
C GLY A 93 -12.15 19.15 -10.97
N LEU A 94 -10.97 18.75 -10.54
CA LEU A 94 -10.72 17.52 -9.78
C LEU A 94 -10.55 17.86 -8.30
N ASN A 95 -11.43 17.34 -7.46
CA ASN A 95 -11.38 17.53 -6.01
C ASN A 95 -11.27 16.20 -5.24
N HIS A 96 -10.54 15.24 -5.79
CA HIS A 96 -10.26 13.99 -5.08
C HIS A 96 -9.29 14.25 -3.92
N PRO A 97 -9.46 13.59 -2.77
CA PRO A 97 -8.50 13.69 -1.68
C PRO A 97 -7.12 13.18 -2.15
N ILE A 98 -6.09 13.88 -1.70
CA ILE A 98 -4.71 13.39 -1.76
C ILE A 98 -4.54 12.48 -0.54
N VAL A 99 -4.05 11.27 -0.71
CA VAL A 99 -3.78 10.37 0.43
C VAL A 99 -2.31 10.50 0.81
N LEU A 100 -2.04 10.88 2.06
CA LEU A 100 -0.68 10.81 2.62
C LEU A 100 -0.53 9.58 3.50
N ILE A 101 0.48 8.78 3.24
CA ILE A 101 0.88 7.65 4.08
C ILE A 101 2.15 8.05 4.82
N SER A 102 2.11 8.07 6.15
CA SER A 102 3.22 8.50 7.00
C SER A 102 3.37 7.61 8.23
N ASN A 103 4.60 7.55 8.76
CA ASN A 103 4.88 6.91 10.04
C ASN A 103 4.61 7.82 11.26
N GLY A 104 4.26 9.07 11.03
CA GLY A 104 3.87 10.04 12.06
C GLY A 104 5.01 10.69 12.86
N LEU A 105 6.28 10.24 12.72
CA LEU A 105 7.38 10.74 13.56
C LEU A 105 7.73 12.22 13.29
N GLN A 106 7.53 12.69 12.05
CA GLN A 106 7.78 14.09 11.64
C GLN A 106 6.53 14.95 11.60
N MET A 107 5.41 14.44 12.15
CA MET A 107 4.17 15.22 12.19
C MET A 107 4.31 16.48 13.05
N LYS A 108 3.59 17.53 12.65
CA LYS A 108 3.47 18.82 13.36
C LYS A 108 2.09 19.44 13.08
N GLU A 109 1.65 20.38 13.92
CA GLU A 109 0.30 20.96 13.78
C GLU A 109 0.12 21.72 12.47
N GLU A 110 1.18 22.35 11.94
CA GLU A 110 1.15 23.04 10.66
C GLU A 110 0.79 22.09 9.50
N TYR A 111 1.23 20.83 9.60
CA TYR A 111 0.84 19.81 8.60
C TYR A 111 -0.64 19.46 8.70
N LEU A 112 -1.24 19.35 9.89
CA LEU A 112 -2.66 19.11 10.01
C LEU A 112 -3.50 20.23 9.39
N LYS A 113 -3.08 21.50 9.57
CA LYS A 113 -3.71 22.67 8.91
C LYS A 113 -3.59 22.57 7.39
N LEU A 114 -2.38 22.28 6.89
CA LEU A 114 -2.14 22.08 5.46
C LEU A 114 -3.05 20.97 4.89
N PHE A 115 -3.20 19.86 5.61
CA PHE A 115 -3.99 18.71 5.14
C PHE A 115 -5.47 19.05 5.06
N LEU A 116 -6.01 19.82 6.00
CA LEU A 116 -7.37 20.35 5.92
C LEU A 116 -7.54 21.26 4.71
N ASP A 117 -6.65 22.25 4.55
CA ASP A 117 -6.71 23.23 3.47
C ASP A 117 -6.59 22.58 2.08
N MET A 118 -5.79 21.53 1.97
CA MET A 118 -5.47 20.85 0.70
C MET A 118 -6.31 19.58 0.45
N ASN A 119 -7.32 19.29 1.27
CA ASN A 119 -8.10 18.06 1.20
C ASN A 119 -7.21 16.80 1.16
N VAL A 120 -6.28 16.70 2.11
CA VAL A 120 -5.40 15.53 2.27
C VAL A 120 -6.01 14.59 3.30
N HIS A 121 -6.20 13.34 2.92
CA HIS A 121 -6.54 12.26 3.84
C HIS A 121 -5.24 11.67 4.43
N LEU A 122 -5.14 11.65 5.75
CA LEU A 122 -3.95 11.17 6.46
C LEU A 122 -4.09 9.71 6.88
N SER A 123 -3.23 8.84 6.37
CA SER A 123 -3.09 7.44 6.77
C SER A 123 -1.80 7.26 7.56
N MET A 124 -1.89 6.99 8.87
CA MET A 124 -0.70 6.81 9.71
C MET A 124 -0.50 5.36 10.11
N SER A 125 0.77 4.93 10.10
CA SER A 125 1.16 3.56 10.44
C SER A 125 1.19 3.35 11.95
N LEU A 126 0.45 2.31 12.42
CA LEU A 126 0.49 1.82 13.80
C LEU A 126 0.66 0.29 13.78
N PRO A 127 1.86 -0.23 13.52
CA PRO A 127 2.09 -1.66 13.36
C PRO A 127 2.22 -2.40 14.70
N GLY A 128 1.22 -2.29 15.55
CA GLY A 128 1.19 -2.74 16.94
C GLY A 128 1.33 -1.58 17.92
N TYR A 129 0.72 -1.70 19.09
CA TYR A 129 0.87 -0.72 20.15
C TYR A 129 2.07 -1.08 21.05
N ASN A 130 2.07 -2.26 21.65
CA ASN A 130 3.16 -2.70 22.52
C ASN A 130 4.41 -3.13 21.75
N THR A 131 4.23 -3.70 20.56
CA THR A 131 5.33 -4.15 19.68
C THR A 131 5.83 -3.07 18.72
N PHE A 132 5.36 -1.83 18.84
CA PHE A 132 5.69 -0.74 17.90
C PHE A 132 7.19 -0.57 17.71
N GLN A 133 7.93 -0.42 18.82
CA GLN A 133 9.39 -0.24 18.79
C GLN A 133 10.10 -1.47 18.20
N GLU A 134 9.64 -2.67 18.52
CA GLU A 134 10.22 -3.89 17.96
C GLU A 134 10.08 -3.94 16.43
N HIS A 135 8.93 -3.48 15.90
CA HIS A 135 8.63 -3.47 14.47
C HIS A 135 9.30 -2.36 13.70
N THR A 136 9.41 -1.17 14.30
CA THR A 136 9.82 0.05 13.59
C THR A 136 11.24 0.51 13.90
N GLY A 137 11.82 0.04 15.01
CA GLY A 137 13.09 0.50 15.54
C GLY A 137 13.01 1.84 16.28
N VAL A 138 11.80 2.39 16.47
CA VAL A 138 11.56 3.69 17.13
C VAL A 138 10.40 3.55 18.13
N ASP A 139 10.52 4.13 19.30
CA ASP A 139 9.44 4.19 20.29
C ASP A 139 8.57 5.43 20.05
N ASN A 140 7.47 5.26 19.31
CA ASN A 140 6.59 6.38 18.94
C ASN A 140 5.09 6.00 18.82
N ALA A 141 4.65 4.90 19.44
CA ALA A 141 3.24 4.51 19.38
C ALA A 141 2.33 5.61 19.95
N ASP A 142 2.66 6.15 21.13
CA ASP A 142 1.90 7.22 21.78
C ASP A 142 1.92 8.52 20.95
N GLY A 143 3.01 8.81 20.24
CA GLY A 143 3.10 9.95 19.32
C GLY A 143 2.12 9.80 18.15
N VAL A 144 1.99 8.61 17.57
CA VAL A 144 0.99 8.33 16.52
C VAL A 144 -0.44 8.48 17.07
N LEU A 145 -0.72 7.96 18.26
CA LEU A 145 -2.03 8.10 18.90
C LEU A 145 -2.35 9.57 19.25
N TYR A 146 -1.36 10.34 19.69
CA TYR A 146 -1.50 11.79 19.89
C TYR A 146 -1.93 12.50 18.60
N TRP A 147 -1.31 12.16 17.45
CA TRP A 147 -1.65 12.78 16.19
C TRP A 147 -3.03 12.37 15.66
N PHE A 148 -3.51 11.15 15.93
CA PHE A 148 -4.90 10.79 15.64
C PHE A 148 -5.89 11.66 16.42
N ARG A 149 -5.67 11.88 17.74
CA ARG A 149 -6.51 12.77 18.55
C ARG A 149 -6.52 14.19 18.00
N LYS A 150 -5.34 14.76 17.74
CA LYS A 150 -5.21 16.11 17.20
C LYS A 150 -5.88 16.27 15.84
N ALA A 151 -5.72 15.33 14.95
CA ALA A 151 -6.37 15.33 13.65
C ALA A 151 -7.91 15.30 13.81
N ASN A 152 -8.42 14.42 14.68
CA ASN A 152 -9.85 14.33 14.96
C ASN A 152 -10.42 15.61 15.61
N GLU A 153 -9.71 16.22 16.58
CA GLU A 153 -10.09 17.51 17.18
C GLU A 153 -10.20 18.63 16.14
N MET A 154 -9.40 18.59 15.09
CA MET A 154 -9.42 19.54 13.98
C MET A 154 -10.41 19.18 12.87
N GLY A 155 -11.10 18.04 12.94
CA GLY A 155 -12.03 17.56 11.93
C GLY A 155 -11.37 16.90 10.70
N LEU A 156 -10.08 16.54 10.80
CA LEU A 156 -9.38 15.81 9.74
C LEU A 156 -9.67 14.31 9.84
N SER A 157 -10.20 13.73 8.77
CA SER A 157 -10.40 12.28 8.66
C SER A 157 -9.06 11.55 8.50
N THR A 158 -8.87 10.48 9.27
CA THR A 158 -7.63 9.72 9.30
C THR A 158 -7.87 8.21 9.23
N THR A 159 -6.89 7.49 8.71
CA THR A 159 -6.86 6.02 8.70
C THR A 159 -5.73 5.51 9.59
N VAL A 160 -6.03 4.59 10.50
CA VAL A 160 -4.99 3.78 11.13
C VAL A 160 -4.59 2.65 10.19
N ASN A 161 -3.31 2.62 9.80
CA ASN A 161 -2.76 1.65 8.87
C ASN A 161 -1.91 0.62 9.63
N ILE A 162 -2.35 -0.64 9.62
CA ILE A 162 -1.76 -1.73 10.39
C ILE A 162 -1.23 -2.80 9.46
N THR A 163 0.09 -2.99 9.44
CA THR A 163 0.68 -4.18 8.82
C THR A 163 0.72 -5.29 9.85
N VAL A 164 -0.14 -6.29 9.65
CA VAL A 164 -0.25 -7.45 10.54
C VAL A 164 0.82 -8.48 10.19
N THR A 165 1.59 -8.83 11.19
CA THR A 165 2.68 -9.82 11.14
C THR A 165 2.43 -10.88 12.22
N ARG A 166 3.19 -11.98 12.20
CA ARG A 166 3.15 -12.97 13.27
C ARG A 166 3.47 -12.37 14.64
N ARG A 167 4.28 -11.29 14.69
CA ARG A 167 4.77 -10.67 15.93
C ARG A 167 3.77 -9.76 16.61
N ASN A 168 2.88 -9.09 15.85
CA ASN A 168 1.87 -8.18 16.41
C ASN A 168 0.44 -8.78 16.33
N TYR A 169 0.33 -10.01 15.86
CA TYR A 169 -0.96 -10.67 15.68
C TYR A 169 -1.77 -10.74 16.98
N ASP A 170 -1.11 -11.08 18.10
CA ASP A 170 -1.78 -11.31 19.37
C ASP A 170 -2.30 -10.01 20.04
N GLU A 171 -1.78 -8.84 19.65
CA GLU A 171 -2.24 -7.52 20.12
C GLU A 171 -3.12 -6.76 19.11
N LEU A 172 -3.61 -7.43 18.08
CA LEU A 172 -4.35 -6.78 17.00
C LEU A 172 -5.64 -6.12 17.49
N PHE A 173 -6.34 -6.74 18.45
CA PHE A 173 -7.54 -6.17 19.07
C PHE A 173 -7.24 -4.83 19.75
N GLU A 174 -6.21 -4.79 20.56
CA GLU A 174 -5.74 -3.61 21.29
C GLU A 174 -5.26 -2.53 20.33
N THR A 175 -4.51 -2.92 19.29
CA THR A 175 -3.97 -1.99 18.30
C THR A 175 -5.08 -1.28 17.50
N ILE A 176 -6.07 -2.03 17.00
CA ILE A 176 -7.22 -1.45 16.29
C ILE A 176 -8.00 -0.54 17.24
N SER A 177 -8.27 -1.03 18.46
CA SER A 177 -9.00 -0.28 19.48
C SER A 177 -8.29 1.02 19.85
N ALA A 178 -6.97 0.98 20.06
CA ALA A 178 -6.17 2.16 20.36
C ALA A 178 -6.27 3.22 19.26
N GLY A 179 -6.15 2.83 17.98
CA GLY A 179 -6.32 3.74 16.85
C GLY A 179 -7.70 4.41 16.83
N LEU A 180 -8.76 3.62 16.95
CA LEU A 180 -10.14 4.10 16.90
C LEU A 180 -10.53 4.98 18.11
N ILE A 181 -10.15 4.61 19.33
CA ILE A 181 -10.42 5.38 20.55
C ILE A 181 -9.70 6.73 20.50
N ASN A 182 -8.53 6.77 19.87
CA ASN A 182 -7.78 8.01 19.68
C ASN A 182 -8.20 8.81 18.43
N GLY A 183 -9.31 8.46 17.78
CA GLY A 183 -9.96 9.31 16.79
C GLY A 183 -9.68 8.95 15.33
N ALA A 184 -9.01 7.84 15.05
CA ALA A 184 -8.94 7.35 13.66
C ALA A 184 -10.36 7.06 13.14
N SER A 185 -10.66 7.52 11.93
CA SER A 185 -11.97 7.37 11.29
C SER A 185 -12.13 5.99 10.65
N ASP A 186 -11.06 5.50 10.06
CA ASP A 186 -11.02 4.27 9.25
C ASP A 186 -9.85 3.37 9.66
N VAL A 187 -9.94 2.10 9.26
CA VAL A 187 -8.90 1.10 9.49
C VAL A 187 -8.46 0.50 8.16
N LEU A 188 -7.17 0.53 7.89
CA LEU A 188 -6.54 -0.19 6.78
C LEU A 188 -5.69 -1.33 7.35
N LEU A 189 -6.07 -2.56 7.03
CA LEU A 189 -5.32 -3.74 7.41
C LEU A 189 -4.52 -4.25 6.23
N ASN A 190 -3.25 -4.55 6.46
CA ASN A 190 -2.39 -5.22 5.49
C ASN A 190 -1.84 -6.48 6.12
N ARG A 191 -2.00 -7.64 5.48
CA ARG A 191 -1.17 -8.77 5.87
C ARG A 191 0.28 -8.49 5.46
N PHE A 192 1.23 -8.91 6.24
CA PHE A 192 2.64 -8.83 5.83
C PHE A 192 2.84 -9.54 4.49
N LEU A 193 3.45 -8.84 3.55
CA LEU A 193 3.87 -9.36 2.26
C LEU A 193 5.40 -9.41 2.19
N PRO A 194 6.00 -10.57 1.87
CA PRO A 194 7.44 -10.70 1.64
C PRO A 194 7.95 -9.70 0.61
N GLY A 195 8.89 -8.87 1.00
CA GLY A 195 9.51 -7.85 0.15
C GLY A 195 10.42 -6.92 0.95
N GLY A 196 11.28 -6.19 0.27
CA GLY A 196 12.18 -5.23 0.90
C GLY A 196 12.97 -5.80 2.08
N ARG A 197 13.11 -5.01 3.15
CA ARG A 197 13.76 -5.46 4.39
C ARG A 197 13.04 -6.66 5.03
N GLY A 198 11.74 -6.81 4.80
CA GLY A 198 10.95 -7.91 5.31
C GLY A 198 11.47 -9.29 4.89
N LEU A 199 12.22 -9.39 3.81
CA LEU A 199 12.84 -10.65 3.36
C LEU A 199 13.83 -11.22 4.38
N SER A 200 14.51 -10.36 5.14
CA SER A 200 15.45 -10.80 6.21
C SER A 200 14.72 -11.37 7.45
N TYR A 201 13.41 -11.16 7.56
CA TYR A 201 12.61 -11.53 8.74
C TYR A 201 11.44 -12.45 8.41
N LEU A 202 11.44 -13.13 7.27
CA LEU A 202 10.32 -13.95 6.78
C LEU A 202 9.76 -14.93 7.82
N PRO A 203 10.59 -15.74 8.51
CA PRO A 203 10.07 -16.73 9.48
C PRO A 203 9.32 -16.09 10.65
N ASP A 204 9.75 -14.86 11.02
CA ASP A 204 9.20 -14.14 12.17
C ASP A 204 7.96 -13.33 11.85
N LEU A 205 7.78 -12.93 10.59
CA LEU A 205 6.72 -12.00 10.19
C LEU A 205 5.58 -12.65 9.43
N LEU A 206 5.83 -13.75 8.71
CA LEU A 206 4.83 -14.37 7.85
C LEU A 206 3.69 -14.99 8.66
N LEU A 207 2.47 -14.58 8.38
CA LEU A 207 1.27 -15.13 9.00
C LEU A 207 1.00 -16.55 8.51
N SER A 208 0.63 -17.44 9.43
CA SER A 208 0.05 -18.73 9.09
C SER A 208 -1.39 -18.56 8.59
N PRO A 209 -1.96 -19.52 7.87
CA PRO A 209 -3.37 -19.46 7.44
C PRO A 209 -4.36 -19.30 8.59
N SER A 210 -4.09 -19.92 9.74
CA SER A 210 -4.91 -19.74 10.94
C SER A 210 -4.84 -18.31 11.47
N GLN A 211 -3.67 -17.69 11.44
CA GLN A 211 -3.48 -16.28 11.83
C GLN A 211 -4.13 -15.31 10.82
N ILE A 212 -4.09 -15.58 9.50
CA ILE A 212 -4.83 -14.78 8.51
C ILE A 212 -6.33 -14.78 8.84
N ASN A 213 -6.90 -15.95 9.10
CA ASN A 213 -8.31 -16.05 9.46
C ASN A 213 -8.61 -15.47 10.85
N GLY A 214 -7.68 -15.60 11.79
CA GLY A 214 -7.77 -14.94 13.09
C GLY A 214 -7.76 -13.42 12.98
N MET A 215 -6.84 -12.85 12.19
CA MET A 215 -6.77 -11.42 11.88
C MET A 215 -8.12 -10.88 11.39
N LEU A 216 -8.75 -11.58 10.45
CA LEU A 216 -10.05 -11.17 9.91
C LEU A 216 -11.15 -11.24 10.97
N ARG A 217 -11.19 -12.30 11.81
CA ARG A 217 -12.17 -12.43 12.89
C ARG A 217 -11.99 -11.36 13.97
N THR A 218 -10.75 -11.13 14.43
CA THR A 218 -10.45 -10.10 15.43
C THR A 218 -10.83 -8.71 14.92
N ALA A 219 -10.50 -8.40 13.67
CA ALA A 219 -10.89 -7.13 13.07
C ALA A 219 -12.42 -6.99 12.95
N GLU A 220 -13.12 -8.02 12.48
CA GLU A 220 -14.59 -8.02 12.38
C GLU A 220 -15.25 -7.78 13.75
N GLU A 221 -14.73 -8.40 14.80
CA GLU A 221 -15.20 -8.24 16.18
C GLU A 221 -15.05 -6.79 16.65
N VAL A 222 -13.83 -6.23 16.64
CA VAL A 222 -13.57 -4.84 17.08
C VAL A 222 -14.41 -3.84 16.30
N LEU A 223 -14.47 -4.00 14.97
CA LEU A 223 -15.18 -3.08 14.09
C LEU A 223 -16.70 -3.15 14.30
N SER A 224 -17.22 -4.32 14.65
CA SER A 224 -18.64 -4.47 15.02
C SER A 224 -18.98 -3.69 16.30
N TYR A 225 -18.15 -3.78 17.34
CA TYR A 225 -18.31 -2.97 18.55
C TYR A 225 -18.18 -1.47 18.26
N ALA A 226 -17.18 -1.08 17.48
CA ALA A 226 -16.93 0.31 17.13
C ALA A 226 -17.92 0.88 16.10
N ARG A 227 -18.72 0.06 15.43
CA ARG A 227 -19.58 0.40 14.29
C ARG A 227 -18.80 1.08 13.17
N ARG A 228 -17.62 0.58 12.91
CA ARG A 228 -16.70 1.06 11.86
C ARG A 228 -16.49 -0.01 10.79
N TYR A 229 -15.72 0.35 9.77
CA TYR A 229 -15.33 -0.55 8.69
C TYR A 229 -13.82 -0.57 8.55
N ALA A 230 -13.29 -1.65 8.00
CA ALA A 230 -11.91 -1.74 7.55
C ALA A 230 -11.85 -2.19 6.10
N HIS A 231 -10.76 -1.80 5.44
CA HIS A 231 -10.37 -2.31 4.15
C HIS A 231 -9.09 -3.13 4.28
N LEU A 232 -8.99 -4.21 3.50
CA LEU A 232 -7.69 -4.86 3.29
C LEU A 232 -6.98 -4.18 2.13
N GLY A 233 -5.78 -3.66 2.39
CA GLY A 233 -4.93 -3.06 1.37
C GLY A 233 -4.06 -4.05 0.61
N THR A 234 -4.08 -5.34 1.02
CA THR A 234 -3.33 -6.43 0.38
C THR A 234 -4.27 -7.56 0.01
N GLU A 235 -4.14 -8.05 -1.22
CA GLU A 235 -5.00 -9.11 -1.73
C GLU A 235 -4.77 -10.42 -0.97
N ILE A 236 -5.88 -11.12 -0.67
CA ILE A 236 -5.85 -12.47 -0.10
C ILE A 236 -6.52 -13.42 -1.10
N PRO A 237 -5.92 -14.59 -1.43
CA PRO A 237 -6.60 -15.58 -2.25
C PRO A 237 -7.94 -15.98 -1.63
N TYR A 238 -8.99 -16.07 -2.43
CA TYR A 238 -10.32 -16.41 -1.92
C TYR A 238 -10.33 -17.72 -1.12
N CYS A 239 -9.57 -18.72 -1.58
CA CYS A 239 -9.46 -20.03 -0.93
C CYS A 239 -8.73 -19.97 0.45
N ALA A 240 -8.04 -18.88 0.78
CA ALA A 240 -7.36 -18.72 2.06
C ALA A 240 -8.29 -18.24 3.17
N ILE A 241 -9.49 -17.76 2.82
CA ILE A 241 -10.44 -17.20 3.78
C ILE A 241 -11.51 -18.25 4.13
N GLN A 242 -11.60 -18.54 5.42
CA GLN A 242 -12.69 -19.32 5.97
C GLN A 242 -13.89 -18.39 6.23
N HIS A 243 -15.09 -18.80 5.80
CA HIS A 243 -16.33 -18.07 6.08
C HIS A 243 -16.32 -16.60 5.61
N PRO A 244 -15.98 -16.29 4.33
CA PRO A 244 -16.00 -14.92 3.83
C PRO A 244 -17.38 -14.25 3.95
N GLU A 245 -18.44 -15.04 3.99
CA GLU A 245 -19.83 -14.60 4.18
C GLU A 245 -20.11 -14.01 5.58
N LYS A 246 -19.20 -14.21 6.56
CA LYS A 246 -19.31 -13.65 7.91
C LYS A 246 -18.58 -12.31 8.06
N LEU A 247 -17.92 -11.82 7.02
CA LEU A 247 -17.19 -10.55 7.05
C LEU A 247 -18.13 -9.43 6.58
N GLU A 248 -18.74 -8.74 7.53
CA GLU A 248 -19.64 -7.62 7.27
C GLU A 248 -18.92 -6.27 7.32
N ARG A 249 -17.95 -6.14 8.22
CA ARG A 249 -17.21 -4.90 8.51
C ARG A 249 -15.86 -4.84 7.82
N VAL A 250 -15.22 -5.99 7.60
CA VAL A 250 -13.93 -6.07 6.90
C VAL A 250 -14.17 -6.29 5.41
N LYS A 251 -13.78 -5.31 4.59
CA LYS A 251 -13.87 -5.40 3.13
C LYS A 251 -12.61 -6.01 2.57
N VAL A 252 -12.71 -7.23 2.05
CA VAL A 252 -11.60 -7.99 1.49
C VAL A 252 -11.53 -7.79 -0.02
N GLY A 253 -10.34 -7.45 -0.54
CA GLY A 253 -10.04 -7.45 -1.96
C GLY A 253 -9.45 -8.79 -2.41
N TYR A 254 -9.97 -9.34 -3.50
CA TYR A 254 -9.49 -10.59 -4.11
C TYR A 254 -8.75 -10.36 -5.42
N GLN A 255 -8.78 -9.13 -5.93
CA GLN A 255 -8.19 -8.76 -7.22
C GLN A 255 -7.03 -7.78 -7.03
N CYS A 256 -5.94 -8.05 -7.72
CA CYS A 256 -4.78 -7.17 -7.73
C CYS A 256 -5.12 -5.84 -8.42
N ALA A 257 -4.87 -4.75 -7.73
CA ALA A 257 -5.14 -3.40 -8.23
C ALA A 257 -3.99 -2.80 -9.07
N ALA A 258 -2.80 -3.44 -9.03
CA ALA A 258 -1.61 -2.98 -9.75
C ALA A 258 -1.88 -2.84 -11.25
N VAL A 259 -1.50 -1.73 -11.85
CA VAL A 259 -1.69 -1.34 -13.26
C VAL A 259 -3.16 -1.23 -13.71
N LYS A 260 -4.10 -1.83 -12.98
CA LYS A 260 -5.54 -1.68 -13.27
C LYS A 260 -6.10 -0.40 -12.68
N ASN A 261 -5.78 -0.13 -11.42
CA ASN A 261 -6.30 1.01 -10.67
C ASN A 261 -5.22 2.03 -10.36
N PHE A 262 -4.00 1.60 -10.06
CA PHE A 262 -2.87 2.45 -9.71
C PHE A 262 -1.54 1.91 -10.23
N PHE A 263 -0.53 2.76 -10.21
CA PHE A 263 0.88 2.43 -10.45
C PHE A 263 1.75 3.35 -9.59
N VAL A 264 3.05 3.15 -9.60
CA VAL A 264 3.98 3.85 -8.72
C VAL A 264 5.02 4.62 -9.50
N ILE A 265 5.31 5.83 -9.05
CA ILE A 265 6.50 6.60 -9.43
C ILE A 265 7.43 6.60 -8.22
N ASP A 266 8.64 6.09 -8.40
CA ASP A 266 9.66 6.06 -7.35
C ASP A 266 10.36 7.42 -7.19
N PRO A 267 11.22 7.61 -6.18
CA PRO A 267 11.88 8.89 -5.93
C PRO A 267 12.73 9.43 -7.08
N SER A 268 13.18 8.59 -8.00
CA SER A 268 13.96 9.00 -9.18
C SER A 268 13.14 9.12 -10.48
N GLY A 269 11.80 8.96 -10.41
CA GLY A 269 10.92 9.05 -11.57
C GLY A 269 10.73 7.73 -12.33
N GLN A 270 11.25 6.62 -11.82
CA GLN A 270 11.04 5.30 -12.40
C GLN A 270 9.61 4.82 -12.15
N ILE A 271 9.04 4.11 -13.12
CA ILE A 271 7.68 3.58 -13.05
C ILE A 271 7.73 2.11 -12.64
N ARG A 272 6.88 1.75 -11.66
CA ARG A 272 6.68 0.37 -11.20
C ARG A 272 5.20 0.00 -11.21
N THR A 273 4.90 -1.29 -11.29
CA THR A 273 3.51 -1.79 -11.31
C THR A 273 2.78 -1.53 -9.99
N CYS A 274 3.47 -1.64 -8.85
CA CYS A 274 2.96 -1.35 -7.51
C CYS A 274 4.11 -1.04 -6.52
N ASN A 275 3.78 -0.62 -5.29
CA ASN A 275 4.76 -0.34 -4.23
C ASN A 275 5.64 -1.55 -3.88
N HIS A 276 5.11 -2.76 -4.07
CA HIS A 276 5.77 -4.01 -3.72
C HIS A 276 6.71 -4.52 -4.82
N SER A 277 6.51 -4.07 -6.08
CA SER A 277 7.31 -4.52 -7.22
C SER A 277 8.75 -4.03 -7.14
N PRO A 278 9.75 -4.92 -7.23
CA PRO A 278 11.14 -4.50 -7.40
C PRO A 278 11.47 -4.14 -8.86
N ARG A 279 10.56 -4.44 -9.81
CA ARG A 279 10.83 -4.30 -11.25
C ARG A 279 10.42 -2.92 -11.75
N VAL A 280 11.40 -2.23 -12.32
CA VAL A 280 11.17 -0.96 -13.04
C VAL A 280 10.67 -1.29 -14.45
N VAL A 281 9.57 -0.66 -14.86
CA VAL A 281 8.93 -0.89 -16.16
C VAL A 281 8.99 0.31 -17.09
N GLY A 282 9.56 1.42 -16.64
CA GLY A 282 9.70 2.64 -17.42
C GLY A 282 10.13 3.83 -16.61
N HIS A 283 9.97 5.03 -17.16
CA HIS A 283 10.37 6.28 -16.49
C HIS A 283 9.46 7.43 -16.91
N ILE A 284 9.09 8.30 -15.96
CA ILE A 284 8.10 9.36 -16.19
C ILE A 284 8.52 10.40 -17.22
N PHE A 285 9.82 10.62 -17.40
CA PHE A 285 10.37 11.59 -18.37
C PHE A 285 10.84 10.96 -19.68
N GLN A 286 10.64 9.65 -19.88
CA GLN A 286 10.99 8.97 -21.13
C GLN A 286 9.79 8.88 -22.09
N LYS A 287 10.06 8.68 -23.36
CA LYS A 287 9.04 8.40 -24.39
C LYS A 287 9.48 7.16 -25.18
N PRO A 288 8.70 6.06 -25.12
CA PRO A 288 7.45 5.88 -24.34
C PRO A 288 7.71 5.82 -22.82
N LEU A 289 6.68 6.14 -22.01
CA LEU A 289 6.77 6.09 -20.54
C LEU A 289 7.02 4.68 -20.04
N ILE A 290 6.37 3.69 -20.64
CA ILE A 290 6.53 2.27 -20.35
C ILE A 290 7.42 1.64 -21.39
N THR A 291 8.53 1.08 -20.97
CA THR A 291 9.52 0.40 -21.83
C THR A 291 9.45 -1.12 -21.68
N ASP A 292 9.13 -1.63 -20.49
CA ASP A 292 8.83 -3.04 -20.26
C ASP A 292 7.33 -3.29 -20.38
N THR A 293 6.87 -3.28 -21.63
CA THR A 293 5.45 -3.42 -21.98
C THR A 293 4.91 -4.81 -21.65
N ASP A 294 5.73 -5.85 -21.68
CA ASP A 294 5.31 -7.22 -21.41
C ASP A 294 4.95 -7.37 -19.93
N TYR A 295 5.79 -6.89 -19.03
CA TYR A 295 5.52 -6.94 -17.61
C TYR A 295 4.34 -6.03 -17.21
N TRP A 296 4.25 -4.84 -17.78
CA TRP A 296 3.10 -3.96 -17.59
C TRP A 296 1.79 -4.62 -18.03
N ASN A 297 1.77 -5.19 -19.22
CA ASN A 297 0.58 -5.84 -19.78
C ASN A 297 0.16 -7.07 -19.00
N LEU A 298 1.11 -7.82 -18.44
CA LEU A 298 0.83 -8.96 -17.57
C LEU A 298 -0.14 -8.56 -16.43
N PHE A 299 0.07 -7.38 -15.82
CA PHE A 299 -0.81 -6.86 -14.77
C PHE A 299 -2.08 -6.21 -15.35
N ALA A 300 -1.98 -5.47 -16.43
CA ALA A 300 -3.12 -4.81 -17.08
C ALA A 300 -4.19 -5.80 -17.55
N THR A 301 -3.79 -6.99 -17.99
CA THR A 301 -4.69 -8.04 -18.52
C THR A 301 -5.00 -9.14 -17.52
N ALA A 302 -4.31 -9.16 -16.35
CA ALA A 302 -4.35 -10.25 -15.37
C ALA A 302 -3.88 -11.61 -15.93
N ASP A 303 -2.96 -11.61 -16.89
CA ASP A 303 -2.36 -12.82 -17.47
C ASP A 303 -1.27 -13.43 -16.56
N TYR A 304 -1.47 -13.35 -15.27
CA TYR A 304 -0.57 -13.85 -14.22
C TYR A 304 -1.20 -14.96 -13.36
N LYS A 305 -2.38 -15.44 -13.73
CA LYS A 305 -3.05 -16.44 -12.89
C LYS A 305 -2.27 -17.75 -12.90
N PRO A 306 -2.04 -18.37 -11.71
CA PRO A 306 -1.35 -19.64 -11.62
C PRO A 306 -2.08 -20.74 -12.36
N GLU A 307 -1.33 -21.64 -13.01
CA GLU A 307 -1.91 -22.82 -13.66
C GLU A 307 -2.70 -23.70 -12.67
N ALA A 308 -2.20 -23.84 -11.44
CA ALA A 308 -2.87 -24.52 -10.35
C ALA A 308 -4.27 -23.97 -10.00
N CYS A 309 -4.60 -22.75 -10.43
CA CYS A 309 -5.92 -22.14 -10.25
C CYS A 309 -6.84 -22.32 -11.47
N GLY A 310 -6.39 -22.99 -12.55
CA GLY A 310 -7.13 -23.10 -13.83
C GLY A 310 -8.49 -23.78 -13.73
N GLY A 311 -8.69 -24.69 -12.78
CA GLY A 311 -9.97 -25.36 -12.52
C GLY A 311 -10.81 -24.73 -11.41
N CYS A 312 -10.36 -23.63 -10.81
CA CYS A 312 -11.02 -23.01 -9.67
C CYS A 312 -12.26 -22.21 -10.11
N LYS A 313 -13.41 -22.48 -9.47
CA LYS A 313 -14.68 -21.76 -9.75
C LYS A 313 -14.59 -20.26 -9.45
N MET A 314 -13.66 -19.85 -8.58
CA MET A 314 -13.47 -18.43 -8.18
C MET A 314 -12.42 -17.70 -9.03
N VAL A 315 -11.80 -18.36 -10.02
CA VAL A 315 -10.69 -17.79 -10.80
C VAL A 315 -11.06 -16.48 -11.54
N SER A 316 -12.33 -16.28 -11.88
CA SER A 316 -12.81 -15.03 -12.52
C SER A 316 -12.88 -13.85 -11.56
N LEU A 317 -13.05 -14.09 -10.26
CA LEU A 317 -13.19 -13.08 -9.20
C LEU A 317 -11.93 -12.93 -8.35
N CYS A 318 -10.97 -13.85 -8.49
CA CYS A 318 -9.78 -13.94 -7.66
C CYS A 318 -8.52 -13.88 -8.52
N ASP A 319 -7.61 -12.97 -8.19
CA ASP A 319 -6.30 -12.88 -8.83
C ASP A 319 -5.22 -13.74 -8.12
N CYS A 320 -5.67 -14.68 -7.29
CA CYS A 320 -4.82 -15.71 -6.65
C CYS A 320 -3.79 -15.13 -5.66
N GLY A 321 -4.11 -14.00 -5.01
CA GLY A 321 -3.27 -13.29 -4.04
C GLY A 321 -2.25 -12.35 -4.68
N CYS A 322 -1.23 -11.95 -3.94
CA CYS A 322 -0.24 -10.98 -4.40
C CYS A 322 0.72 -11.58 -5.44
N ARG A 323 0.75 -11.00 -6.62
CA ARG A 323 1.58 -11.49 -7.74
C ARG A 323 3.05 -11.17 -7.58
N GLU A 324 3.35 -10.03 -6.94
CA GLU A 324 4.74 -9.67 -6.65
C GLU A 324 5.34 -10.54 -5.55
N VAL A 325 4.55 -10.99 -4.57
CA VAL A 325 5.03 -12.02 -3.61
C VAL A 325 5.41 -13.30 -4.34
N ALA A 326 4.58 -13.77 -5.26
CA ALA A 326 4.91 -14.93 -6.07
C ALA A 326 6.18 -14.72 -6.90
N ASN A 327 6.33 -13.52 -7.49
CA ASN A 327 7.52 -13.15 -8.27
C ASN A 327 8.79 -13.09 -7.39
N ILE A 328 8.71 -12.43 -6.24
CA ILE A 328 9.85 -12.25 -5.32
C ILE A 328 10.33 -13.60 -4.76
N LEU A 329 9.40 -14.47 -4.37
CA LEU A 329 9.75 -15.72 -3.70
C LEU A 329 10.05 -16.87 -4.69
N HIS A 330 9.47 -16.84 -5.88
CA HIS A 330 9.56 -17.94 -6.83
C HIS A 330 10.12 -17.53 -8.21
N GLY A 331 10.49 -16.26 -8.40
CA GLY A 331 10.96 -15.75 -9.69
C GLY A 331 9.90 -15.71 -10.79
N ASN A 332 8.62 -15.90 -10.45
CA ASN A 332 7.53 -15.98 -11.44
C ASN A 332 6.22 -15.41 -10.87
N PRO A 333 5.67 -14.33 -11.45
CA PRO A 333 4.40 -13.77 -11.03
C PRO A 333 3.20 -14.70 -11.27
N LYS A 334 3.35 -15.76 -12.09
CA LYS A 334 2.37 -16.84 -12.26
C LYS A 334 2.49 -17.93 -11.18
N GLY A 335 3.39 -17.79 -10.22
CA GLY A 335 3.51 -18.66 -9.05
C GLY A 335 2.29 -18.56 -8.12
N VAL A 336 2.16 -19.52 -7.21
CA VAL A 336 1.08 -19.51 -6.21
C VAL A 336 1.46 -18.61 -5.04
N ASP A 337 0.53 -17.79 -4.55
CA ASP A 337 0.73 -17.02 -3.31
C ASP A 337 0.89 -17.96 -2.12
N THR A 338 1.82 -17.65 -1.21
CA THR A 338 2.15 -18.51 -0.05
C THR A 338 0.95 -18.81 0.84
N SER A 339 -0.04 -17.90 0.90
CA SER A 339 -1.27 -18.13 1.66
C SER A 339 -2.26 -19.10 0.94
N ALA A 340 -2.15 -19.28 -0.37
CA ALA A 340 -3.01 -20.18 -1.14
C ALA A 340 -2.56 -21.64 -1.05
N ILE A 341 -1.26 -21.90 -1.01
CA ILE A 341 -0.70 -23.29 -1.06
C ILE A 341 -1.27 -24.21 0.01
N GLN A 342 -1.60 -23.70 1.18
CA GLN A 342 -2.02 -24.52 2.31
C GLN A 342 -3.48 -24.99 2.25
N TYR A 343 -4.30 -24.41 1.36
CA TYR A 343 -5.71 -24.82 1.20
C TYR A 343 -5.93 -25.80 0.04
N SER A 344 -5.11 -25.75 -1.01
CA SER A 344 -5.22 -26.70 -2.15
C SER A 344 -4.80 -28.13 -1.78
N ILE A 345 -3.98 -28.31 -0.75
CA ILE A 345 -3.55 -29.64 -0.26
C ILE A 345 -4.65 -30.35 0.55
N LYS A 346 -5.67 -29.64 1.03
CA LYS A 346 -6.76 -30.21 1.83
C LYS A 346 -8.01 -30.61 1.03
N GLN A 347 -8.02 -30.41 -0.27
CA GLN A 347 -9.15 -30.72 -1.15
C GLN A 347 -8.88 -31.88 -2.11
N ASN A 348 -7.74 -32.59 -1.98
CA ASN A 348 -7.42 -33.83 -2.68
C ASN A 348 -7.40 -35.01 -1.72
#